data_28ea426b0ce0af596d7f11e47eaaa40d
#
_entry.id   28ea426b0ce0af596d7f11e47eaaa40d
#
_cell.length_a   1.000
_cell.length_b   1.000
_cell.length_c   1.000
_cell.angle_alpha   90.00
_cell.angle_beta   90.00
_cell.angle_gamma   90.00
#
_symmetry.space_group_name_H-M   'P 1'
#
loop_
_entity.id
_entity.type
_entity.pdbx_description
1 polymer ?
#
loop_
_entity_poly.entity_id
_entity_poly.type
_entity_poly.pdbx_seq_one_letter_code
_entity_poly.pdbx_strand_id
1 'polypeptide(L)'
;MKWLLALCFGLLVLTGPTAQAADGDWRPLFNGKDFSGWERYLGIPPDSVLVPGAGRGAKGNYTKPLGTDNDPLHSFSIVEVDGAPAIRLSGAIGGGVATLESFDNYHLKFQFKWGERRKDKRADQPRNSGFLYHAFGREGEVQDRWMNSHQFQIQEGRTGEYIAMGGAAADIHARRIDDKHYVYDPAGELVTFANHTPAGPTCGRTGGEHENPAGEWNTLELICVGDECIQVVNGHVTLRVAASRQVSGTNFVPLTKGRLELQMEGWEIYFRDIRIRAIKEIPAEFAAH
;
A
#
# COMPACT_ATOMS: atom_id res chain seq x y z
N MET A 1 59.80 0.74 -36.74
CA MET A 1 59.48 0.77 -35.33
C MET A 1 58.41 1.90 -35.11
N LYS A 2 57.13 1.58 -35.10
CA LYS A 2 56.00 2.53 -34.91
C LYS A 2 55.36 2.22 -33.56
N TRP A 3 55.40 3.15 -32.65
CA TRP A 3 54.77 3.07 -31.33
C TRP A 3 53.33 3.57 -31.46
N LEU A 4 52.33 2.70 -31.17
CA LEU A 4 50.93 3.08 -30.98
C LEU A 4 50.75 3.46 -29.50
N LEU A 5 50.39 4.73 -29.22
CA LEU A 5 49.86 5.14 -27.92
C LEU A 5 48.34 4.82 -27.90
N ALA A 6 47.93 3.95 -26.99
CA ALA A 6 46.52 3.73 -26.68
C ALA A 6 46.09 4.72 -25.60
N LEU A 7 45.22 5.67 -25.94
CA LEU A 7 44.52 6.53 -24.97
C LEU A 7 43.36 5.73 -24.36
N CYS A 8 43.47 5.38 -23.08
CA CYS A 8 42.35 4.93 -22.29
C CYS A 8 41.54 6.13 -21.81
N PHE A 9 40.34 6.32 -22.36
CA PHE A 9 39.34 7.24 -21.80
C PHE A 9 38.66 6.56 -20.61
N GLY A 10 39.04 6.97 -19.41
CA GLY A 10 38.34 6.60 -18.18
C GLY A 10 37.05 7.40 -18.07
N LEU A 11 35.91 6.71 -18.17
CA LEU A 11 34.61 7.28 -17.89
C LEU A 11 34.46 7.45 -16.36
N LEU A 12 34.62 8.70 -15.90
CA LEU A 12 34.36 9.07 -14.51
C LEU A 12 32.83 9.13 -14.33
N VAL A 13 32.22 8.08 -13.78
CA VAL A 13 30.85 8.13 -13.32
C VAL A 13 30.81 8.94 -12.03
N LEU A 14 30.43 10.19 -12.13
CA LEU A 14 30.11 11.04 -10.98
C LEU A 14 28.82 10.55 -10.35
N THR A 15 28.90 9.64 -9.38
CA THR A 15 27.81 9.40 -8.45
C THR A 15 27.72 10.61 -7.52
N GLY A 16 26.85 11.56 -7.87
CA GLY A 16 26.50 12.63 -6.95
C GLY A 16 25.93 12.04 -5.66
N PRO A 17 26.21 12.64 -4.48
CA PRO A 17 25.57 12.20 -3.25
C PRO A 17 24.06 12.37 -3.40
N THR A 18 23.29 11.30 -3.25
CA THR A 18 21.86 11.38 -2.99
C THR A 18 21.72 12.16 -1.69
N ALA A 19 21.28 13.41 -1.80
CA ALA A 19 20.97 14.22 -0.64
C ALA A 19 19.90 13.49 0.16
N GLN A 20 20.30 12.83 1.25
CA GLN A 20 19.36 12.29 2.24
C GLN A 20 18.67 13.49 2.84
N ALA A 21 17.33 13.56 2.68
CA ALA A 21 16.55 14.63 3.28
C ALA A 21 16.91 14.71 4.77
N ALA A 22 17.16 15.92 5.27
CA ALA A 22 17.41 16.13 6.68
C ALA A 22 16.21 15.61 7.49
N ASP A 23 16.44 15.03 8.69
CA ASP A 23 15.37 14.59 9.58
C ASP A 23 14.33 15.71 9.72
N GLY A 24 13.09 15.42 9.34
CA GLY A 24 11.97 16.34 9.51
C GLY A 24 11.40 16.97 8.24
N ASP A 25 12.12 16.97 7.11
CA ASP A 25 11.60 17.54 5.88
C ASP A 25 10.66 16.60 5.14
N TRP A 26 9.46 17.10 4.86
CA TRP A 26 8.49 16.39 4.03
C TRP A 26 8.89 16.45 2.55
N ARG A 27 8.97 15.31 1.89
CA ARG A 27 9.12 15.24 0.44
C ARG A 27 7.89 14.61 -0.22
N PRO A 28 7.45 15.11 -1.37
CA PRO A 28 6.37 14.47 -2.11
C PRO A 28 6.86 13.14 -2.71
N LEU A 29 6.02 12.10 -2.64
CA LEU A 29 6.18 10.85 -3.39
C LEU A 29 5.45 10.91 -4.74
N PHE A 30 4.41 11.72 -4.84
CA PHE A 30 3.68 11.98 -6.09
C PHE A 30 4.00 13.39 -6.58
N ASN A 31 4.46 13.49 -7.84
CA ASN A 31 4.90 14.76 -8.45
C ASN A 31 3.74 15.58 -9.07
N GLY A 32 2.51 15.05 -9.05
CA GLY A 32 1.32 15.69 -9.63
C GLY A 32 1.21 15.61 -11.16
N LYS A 33 2.14 14.94 -11.86
CA LYS A 33 2.22 14.95 -13.33
C LYS A 33 2.14 13.56 -13.95
N ASP A 34 2.88 12.61 -13.41
CA ASP A 34 3.04 11.26 -13.96
C ASP A 34 3.37 10.23 -12.86
N PHE A 35 3.61 8.99 -13.28
CA PHE A 35 3.98 7.89 -12.40
C PHE A 35 5.52 7.76 -12.21
N SER A 36 6.30 8.80 -12.39
CA SER A 36 7.75 8.77 -12.10
C SER A 36 7.99 8.38 -10.66
N GLY A 37 8.82 7.35 -10.43
CA GLY A 37 9.07 6.77 -9.10
C GLY A 37 8.06 5.70 -8.66
N TRP A 38 7.08 5.37 -9.52
CA TRP A 38 6.07 4.34 -9.28
C TRP A 38 6.03 3.31 -10.40
N GLU A 39 5.70 2.08 -10.05
CA GLU A 39 5.42 0.96 -10.95
C GLU A 39 3.93 0.60 -10.85
N ARG A 40 3.31 0.27 -11.96
CA ARG A 40 1.90 -0.08 -12.04
C ARG A 40 1.78 -1.55 -12.39
N TYR A 41 0.95 -2.28 -11.67
CA TYR A 41 0.71 -3.68 -11.95
C TYR A 41 -0.79 -3.99 -12.02
N LEU A 42 -1.19 -4.76 -13.04
CA LEU A 42 -2.55 -5.26 -13.19
C LEU A 42 -2.57 -6.79 -13.16
N GLY A 43 -3.42 -7.32 -12.31
CA GLY A 43 -3.66 -8.74 -12.17
C GLY A 43 -4.48 -9.35 -13.33
N ILE A 44 -5.07 -10.50 -13.08
CA ILE A 44 -5.94 -11.18 -14.04
C ILE A 44 -7.24 -10.39 -14.18
N PRO A 45 -7.61 -9.95 -15.41
CA PRO A 45 -8.85 -9.22 -15.63
C PRO A 45 -10.08 -10.07 -15.28
N PRO A 46 -11.14 -9.48 -14.72
CA PRO A 46 -12.43 -10.15 -14.63
C PRO A 46 -12.99 -10.45 -16.03
N ASP A 47 -13.66 -11.60 -16.20
CA ASP A 47 -14.21 -12.00 -17.50
C ASP A 47 -15.26 -11.02 -18.06
N SER A 48 -15.90 -10.25 -17.19
CA SER A 48 -16.83 -9.19 -17.55
C SER A 48 -16.16 -7.92 -18.15
N VAL A 49 -14.84 -7.81 -18.07
CA VAL A 49 -14.08 -6.68 -18.60
C VAL A 49 -13.47 -7.07 -19.95
N LEU A 50 -13.78 -6.31 -20.99
CA LEU A 50 -13.12 -6.48 -22.28
C LEU A 50 -11.78 -5.72 -22.27
N VAL A 51 -10.68 -6.48 -22.44
CA VAL A 51 -9.32 -5.91 -22.49
C VAL A 51 -8.77 -6.05 -23.89
N PRO A 52 -8.53 -4.95 -24.62
CA PRO A 52 -7.95 -4.99 -25.96
C PRO A 52 -6.59 -5.71 -25.97
N GLY A 53 -6.39 -6.62 -26.89
CA GLY A 53 -5.12 -7.34 -27.07
C GLY A 53 -4.83 -8.45 -26.02
N ALA A 54 -5.63 -8.59 -24.97
CA ALA A 54 -5.44 -9.66 -24.01
C ALA A 54 -6.12 -10.96 -24.47
N GLY A 55 -5.33 -12.04 -24.58
CA GLY A 55 -5.83 -13.37 -24.95
C GLY A 55 -6.69 -14.00 -23.87
N ARG A 56 -7.76 -14.68 -24.29
CA ARG A 56 -8.61 -15.50 -23.43
C ARG A 56 -8.25 -16.98 -23.55
N GLY A 57 -8.37 -17.74 -22.47
CA GLY A 57 -8.20 -19.19 -22.46
C GLY A 57 -9.34 -19.92 -23.19
N ALA A 58 -9.23 -21.24 -23.29
CA ALA A 58 -10.18 -22.09 -24.00
C ALA A 58 -11.63 -22.02 -23.49
N LYS A 59 -11.83 -21.59 -22.23
CA LYS A 59 -13.15 -21.38 -21.61
C LYS A 59 -13.66 -19.95 -21.75
N GLY A 60 -12.98 -19.10 -22.53
CA GLY A 60 -13.35 -17.69 -22.70
C GLY A 60 -12.96 -16.76 -21.52
N ASN A 61 -12.27 -17.26 -20.50
CA ASN A 61 -11.80 -16.51 -19.34
C ASN A 61 -10.35 -16.01 -19.52
N TYR A 62 -9.98 -14.97 -18.79
CA TYR A 62 -8.57 -14.58 -18.68
C TYR A 62 -7.86 -15.51 -17.70
N THR A 63 -6.62 -15.87 -18.01
CA THR A 63 -5.82 -16.84 -17.23
C THR A 63 -4.46 -16.31 -16.80
N LYS A 64 -4.13 -15.11 -17.23
CA LYS A 64 -2.84 -14.48 -16.92
C LYS A 64 -3.04 -13.03 -16.52
N PRO A 65 -2.23 -12.49 -15.58
CA PRO A 65 -2.22 -11.08 -15.27
C PRO A 65 -1.79 -10.27 -16.50
N LEU A 66 -2.22 -9.03 -16.57
CA LEU A 66 -1.72 -8.09 -17.57
C LEU A 66 -0.25 -7.73 -17.28
N GLY A 67 0.13 -7.70 -16.00
CA GLY A 67 1.50 -7.48 -15.58
C GLY A 67 1.85 -6.00 -15.40
N THR A 68 3.17 -5.76 -15.32
CA THR A 68 3.76 -4.45 -15.06
C THR A 68 3.62 -3.53 -16.28
N ASP A 69 3.19 -2.30 -16.02
CA ASP A 69 3.03 -1.21 -16.99
C ASP A 69 2.21 -1.56 -18.25
N ASN A 70 1.42 -2.60 -18.20
CA ASN A 70 0.50 -3.01 -19.26
C ASN A 70 -0.94 -2.68 -18.87
N ASP A 71 -1.36 -1.43 -19.15
CA ASP A 71 -2.66 -0.88 -18.78
C ASP A 71 -3.42 -0.33 -20.00
N PRO A 72 -3.95 -1.22 -20.88
CA PRO A 72 -4.67 -0.81 -22.09
C PRO A 72 -6.02 -0.14 -21.81
N LEU A 73 -6.50 -0.18 -20.56
CA LEU A 73 -7.77 0.45 -20.16
C LEU A 73 -7.59 1.78 -19.42
N HIS A 74 -6.35 2.25 -19.25
CA HIS A 74 -6.05 3.42 -18.44
C HIS A 74 -6.68 3.33 -17.04
N SER A 75 -6.52 2.13 -16.44
CA SER A 75 -7.01 1.83 -15.09
C SER A 75 -6.36 2.71 -14.04
N PHE A 76 -5.13 3.12 -14.32
CA PHE A 76 -4.35 4.10 -13.56
C PHE A 76 -4.20 5.37 -14.38
N SER A 77 -4.55 6.51 -13.83
CA SER A 77 -4.42 7.81 -14.50
C SER A 77 -4.16 8.93 -13.52
N ILE A 78 -3.57 10.02 -14.01
CA ILE A 78 -3.48 11.27 -13.27
C ILE A 78 -4.63 12.16 -13.74
N VAL A 79 -5.40 12.65 -12.79
CA VAL A 79 -6.58 13.48 -13.04
C VAL A 79 -6.57 14.68 -12.10
N GLU A 80 -7.33 15.73 -12.45
CA GLU A 80 -7.60 16.84 -11.54
C GLU A 80 -8.89 16.57 -10.77
N VAL A 81 -8.82 16.65 -9.44
CA VAL A 81 -9.97 16.51 -8.53
C VAL A 81 -9.93 17.65 -7.52
N ASP A 82 -11.02 18.43 -7.47
CA ASP A 82 -11.14 19.61 -6.59
C ASP A 82 -9.95 20.58 -6.74
N GLY A 83 -9.54 20.84 -8.01
CA GLY A 83 -8.47 21.80 -8.33
C GLY A 83 -7.05 21.33 -8.04
N ALA A 84 -6.84 20.02 -7.76
CA ALA A 84 -5.51 19.47 -7.49
C ALA A 84 -5.29 18.12 -8.21
N PRO A 85 -4.03 17.80 -8.60
CA PRO A 85 -3.72 16.53 -9.23
C PRO A 85 -3.89 15.36 -8.26
N ALA A 86 -4.46 14.27 -8.75
CA ALA A 86 -4.66 13.03 -8.00
C ALA A 86 -4.34 11.80 -8.88
N ILE A 87 -3.84 10.76 -8.26
CA ILE A 87 -3.76 9.42 -8.84
C ILE A 87 -5.16 8.80 -8.76
N ARG A 88 -5.72 8.44 -9.90
CA ARG A 88 -7.00 7.73 -10.01
C ARG A 88 -6.76 6.25 -10.25
N LEU A 89 -7.38 5.42 -9.45
CA LEU A 89 -7.51 3.99 -9.64
C LEU A 89 -8.97 3.71 -10.03
N SER A 90 -9.19 3.18 -11.23
CA SER A 90 -10.55 3.05 -11.79
C SER A 90 -11.38 1.91 -11.20
N GLY A 91 -10.75 0.96 -10.53
CA GLY A 91 -11.40 -0.26 -10.04
C GLY A 91 -11.78 -1.28 -11.12
N ALA A 92 -11.33 -1.12 -12.37
CA ALA A 92 -11.73 -2.03 -13.46
C ALA A 92 -11.10 -3.43 -13.34
N ILE A 93 -9.82 -3.49 -12.93
CA ILE A 93 -9.03 -4.72 -12.78
C ILE A 93 -8.30 -4.61 -11.44
N GLY A 94 -8.20 -5.72 -10.68
CA GLY A 94 -7.41 -5.71 -9.45
C GLY A 94 -5.92 -5.54 -9.74
N GLY A 95 -5.22 -4.77 -8.89
CA GLY A 95 -3.81 -4.45 -9.04
C GLY A 95 -3.37 -3.33 -8.12
N GLY A 96 -2.25 -2.69 -8.40
CA GLY A 96 -1.72 -1.62 -7.58
C GLY A 96 -0.74 -0.70 -8.29
N VAL A 97 -0.42 0.38 -7.59
CA VAL A 97 0.63 1.33 -7.97
C VAL A 97 1.62 1.38 -6.83
N ALA A 98 2.81 0.84 -7.01
CA ALA A 98 3.81 0.68 -5.97
C ALA A 98 5.03 1.59 -6.21
N THR A 99 5.61 2.13 -5.13
CA THR A 99 6.84 2.90 -5.24
C THR A 99 7.99 2.02 -5.72
N LEU A 100 8.89 2.56 -6.55
CA LEU A 100 10.13 1.88 -6.92
C LEU A 100 11.11 1.84 -5.73
N GLU A 101 11.06 2.86 -4.89
CA GLU A 101 11.86 2.97 -3.66
C GLU A 101 11.23 2.19 -2.52
N SER A 102 12.07 1.63 -1.63
CA SER A 102 11.66 1.00 -0.37
C SER A 102 12.03 1.91 0.80
N PHE A 103 11.14 1.99 1.78
CA PHE A 103 11.25 2.90 2.92
C PHE A 103 11.35 2.16 4.24
N ASP A 104 12.10 2.73 5.17
CA ASP A 104 12.18 2.38 6.58
C ASP A 104 12.16 3.65 7.43
N ASN A 105 11.72 3.56 8.69
CA ASN A 105 11.71 4.65 9.65
C ASN A 105 11.16 5.96 9.08
N TYR A 106 9.86 5.97 8.82
CA TYR A 106 9.20 7.09 8.15
C TYR A 106 7.88 7.48 8.79
N HIS A 107 7.50 8.74 8.55
CA HIS A 107 6.14 9.23 8.70
C HIS A 107 5.60 9.55 7.29
N LEU A 108 4.59 8.83 6.88
CA LEU A 108 3.88 9.03 5.63
C LEU A 108 2.55 9.71 5.89
N LYS A 109 2.15 10.61 5.00
CA LYS A 109 0.83 11.25 5.01
C LYS A 109 0.29 11.33 3.60
N PHE A 110 -0.99 11.01 3.42
CA PHE A 110 -1.66 11.11 2.13
C PHE A 110 -3.16 11.30 2.31
N GLN A 111 -3.83 11.67 1.23
CA GLN A 111 -5.28 11.76 1.20
C GLN A 111 -5.88 10.76 0.22
N PHE A 112 -7.04 10.20 0.56
CA PHE A 112 -7.87 9.46 -0.38
C PHE A 112 -9.29 10.01 -0.43
N LYS A 113 -9.96 9.76 -1.56
CA LYS A 113 -11.37 10.08 -1.77
C LYS A 113 -12.00 8.99 -2.63
N TRP A 114 -13.17 8.52 -2.23
CA TRP A 114 -13.91 7.58 -3.04
C TRP A 114 -14.47 8.23 -4.30
N GLY A 115 -14.36 7.54 -5.44
CA GLY A 115 -15.05 7.89 -6.68
C GLY A 115 -16.47 7.35 -6.72
N GLU A 116 -17.14 7.61 -7.85
CA GLU A 116 -18.53 7.17 -8.05
C GLU A 116 -18.63 5.74 -8.57
N ARG A 117 -17.63 5.29 -9.35
CA ARG A 117 -17.66 3.98 -9.99
C ARG A 117 -17.61 2.86 -8.97
N ARG A 118 -18.60 1.98 -9.03
CA ARG A 118 -18.68 0.74 -8.25
C ARG A 118 -18.56 -0.47 -9.16
N LYS A 119 -18.10 -1.59 -8.61
CA LYS A 119 -18.03 -2.85 -9.34
C LYS A 119 -19.44 -3.41 -9.55
N ASP A 120 -19.80 -3.72 -10.79
CA ASP A 120 -21.18 -4.08 -11.21
C ASP A 120 -21.86 -5.15 -10.35
N LYS A 121 -21.14 -6.20 -9.96
CA LYS A 121 -21.70 -7.31 -9.14
C LYS A 121 -21.69 -7.05 -7.63
N ARG A 122 -21.19 -5.92 -7.18
CA ARG A 122 -21.04 -5.56 -5.76
C ARG A 122 -21.47 -4.12 -5.47
N ALA A 123 -22.38 -3.59 -6.29
CA ALA A 123 -22.78 -2.18 -6.18
C ALA A 123 -23.38 -1.82 -4.79
N ASP A 124 -23.92 -2.80 -4.11
CA ASP A 124 -24.48 -2.73 -2.75
C ASP A 124 -23.48 -3.02 -1.64
N GLN A 125 -22.26 -3.47 -1.99
CA GLN A 125 -21.21 -3.72 -0.99
C GLN A 125 -20.42 -2.45 -0.66
N PRO A 126 -19.85 -2.34 0.56
CA PRO A 126 -18.94 -1.27 0.92
C PRO A 126 -17.80 -1.14 -0.08
N ARG A 127 -17.40 0.10 -0.42
CA ARG A 127 -16.21 0.33 -1.24
C ARG A 127 -14.97 -0.20 -0.53
N ASN A 128 -14.06 -0.80 -1.28
CA ASN A 128 -12.90 -1.48 -0.75
C ASN A 128 -11.64 -1.18 -1.57
N SER A 129 -10.57 -0.86 -0.88
CA SER A 129 -9.23 -0.58 -1.33
C SER A 129 -8.27 -0.80 -0.16
N GLY A 130 -7.04 -0.34 -0.26
CA GLY A 130 -6.06 -0.41 0.81
C GLY A 130 -4.81 0.40 0.49
N PHE A 131 -4.03 0.64 1.52
CA PHE A 131 -2.66 1.11 1.40
C PHE A 131 -1.74 0.02 1.94
N LEU A 132 -0.89 -0.53 1.06
CA LEU A 132 0.01 -1.62 1.40
C LEU A 132 1.37 -1.02 1.75
N TYR A 133 1.95 -1.45 2.88
CA TYR A 133 3.22 -0.94 3.34
C TYR A 133 4.18 -2.06 3.72
N HIS A 134 5.47 -1.74 3.70
CA HIS A 134 6.56 -2.73 3.77
C HIS A 134 6.33 -3.87 2.77
N ALA A 135 5.86 -3.51 1.55
CA ALA A 135 5.60 -4.48 0.50
C ALA A 135 6.91 -5.12 0.01
N PHE A 136 6.90 -6.44 -0.14
CA PHE A 136 8.07 -7.25 -0.48
C PHE A 136 7.71 -8.40 -1.44
N GLY A 137 8.75 -9.02 -2.02
CA GLY A 137 8.57 -10.04 -3.03
C GLY A 137 8.28 -9.44 -4.41
N ARG A 138 7.45 -10.09 -5.19
CA ARG A 138 7.10 -9.66 -6.56
C ARG A 138 5.68 -9.14 -6.61
N GLU A 139 5.42 -8.29 -7.58
CA GLU A 139 4.07 -7.94 -7.98
C GLU A 139 3.25 -9.20 -8.31
N GLY A 140 2.01 -9.24 -7.87
CA GLY A 140 1.09 -10.33 -8.16
C GLY A 140 1.24 -11.58 -7.28
N GLU A 141 2.15 -11.63 -6.31
CA GLU A 141 2.30 -12.81 -5.43
C GLU A 141 1.06 -13.08 -4.58
N VAL A 142 0.31 -12.04 -4.25
CA VAL A 142 -0.94 -12.18 -3.51
C VAL A 142 -2.11 -12.07 -4.47
N GLN A 143 -2.84 -13.18 -4.67
CA GLN A 143 -4.05 -13.29 -5.51
C GLN A 143 -3.86 -12.85 -6.97
N ASP A 144 -2.65 -12.99 -7.53
CA ASP A 144 -2.27 -12.48 -8.86
C ASP A 144 -2.45 -10.95 -9.03
N ARG A 145 -2.42 -10.17 -7.94
CA ARG A 145 -2.77 -8.73 -7.95
C ARG A 145 -1.79 -7.85 -7.19
N TRP A 146 -1.32 -8.26 -6.00
CA TRP A 146 -0.60 -7.41 -5.07
C TRP A 146 0.68 -8.07 -4.55
N MET A 147 1.52 -7.28 -3.89
CA MET A 147 2.70 -7.78 -3.20
C MET A 147 2.35 -8.33 -1.81
N ASN A 148 3.22 -9.18 -1.24
CA ASN A 148 3.17 -9.47 0.19
C ASN A 148 3.42 -8.18 0.97
N SER A 149 2.64 -7.89 2.00
CA SER A 149 2.70 -6.61 2.71
C SER A 149 1.85 -6.59 3.98
N HIS A 150 1.98 -5.55 4.77
CA HIS A 150 0.93 -5.13 5.68
C HIS A 150 -0.07 -4.25 4.93
N GLN A 151 -1.34 -4.38 5.21
CA GLN A 151 -2.38 -3.52 4.64
C GLN A 151 -2.98 -2.63 5.73
N PHE A 152 -2.92 -1.34 5.50
CA PHE A 152 -3.75 -0.34 6.12
C PHE A 152 -5.06 -0.32 5.34
N GLN A 153 -6.09 -0.93 5.89
CA GLN A 153 -7.37 -1.10 5.20
C GLN A 153 -8.04 0.24 4.91
N ILE A 154 -8.49 0.42 3.68
CA ILE A 154 -9.35 1.51 3.24
C ILE A 154 -10.64 0.87 2.74
N GLN A 155 -11.65 0.80 3.61
CA GLN A 155 -12.96 0.24 3.29
C GLN A 155 -14.02 1.01 4.04
N GLU A 156 -15.12 1.36 3.36
CA GLU A 156 -16.26 2.05 4.00
C GLU A 156 -16.69 1.32 5.27
N GLY A 157 -16.67 2.02 6.40
CA GLY A 157 -17.01 1.48 7.72
C GLY A 157 -15.90 0.68 8.40
N ARG A 158 -14.75 0.46 7.73
CA ARG A 158 -13.63 -0.34 8.24
C ARG A 158 -12.26 0.29 7.98
N THR A 159 -12.19 1.52 7.51
CA THR A 159 -10.93 2.23 7.29
C THR A 159 -10.15 2.33 8.59
N GLY A 160 -8.87 1.93 8.56
CA GLY A 160 -8.02 1.89 9.74
C GLY A 160 -7.81 0.51 10.35
N GLU A 161 -8.42 -0.55 9.82
CA GLU A 161 -8.11 -1.93 10.22
C GLU A 161 -6.77 -2.40 9.65
N TYR A 162 -6.23 -3.46 10.22
CA TYR A 162 -5.01 -4.13 9.76
C TYR A 162 -5.33 -5.45 9.07
N ILE A 163 -4.63 -5.73 7.97
CA ILE A 163 -4.65 -7.05 7.32
C ILE A 163 -3.21 -7.47 6.96
N ALA A 164 -2.83 -8.68 7.36
CA ALA A 164 -1.60 -9.32 6.91
C ALA A 164 -1.81 -9.92 5.50
N MET A 165 -1.11 -9.38 4.50
CA MET A 165 -1.19 -9.83 3.12
C MET A 165 -0.09 -10.83 2.79
N GLY A 166 -0.47 -12.00 2.26
CA GLY A 166 0.48 -13.03 1.84
C GLY A 166 1.35 -13.54 3.00
N GLY A 167 2.66 -13.33 2.91
CA GLY A 167 3.64 -13.75 3.91
C GLY A 167 3.91 -12.75 5.03
N ALA A 168 3.17 -11.64 5.12
CA ALA A 168 3.31 -10.69 6.22
C ALA A 168 2.68 -11.23 7.53
N ALA A 169 3.18 -10.74 8.66
CA ALA A 169 2.67 -11.03 9.99
C ALA A 169 2.92 -9.83 10.92
N ALA A 170 2.07 -9.65 11.92
CA ALA A 170 2.25 -8.63 12.94
C ALA A 170 1.78 -9.12 14.30
N ASP A 171 2.39 -8.61 15.37
CA ASP A 171 1.85 -8.72 16.72
C ASP A 171 1.13 -7.41 17.05
N ILE A 172 -0.09 -7.51 17.54
CA ILE A 172 -0.95 -6.39 17.85
C ILE A 172 -1.63 -6.66 19.19
N HIS A 173 -1.64 -5.67 20.09
CA HIS A 173 -2.46 -5.75 21.28
C HIS A 173 -3.93 -5.76 20.90
N ALA A 174 -4.64 -6.83 21.23
CA ALA A 174 -6.02 -7.02 20.79
C ALA A 174 -6.87 -7.77 21.81
N ARG A 175 -8.15 -7.52 21.80
CA ARG A 175 -9.13 -8.34 22.47
C ARG A 175 -10.04 -9.06 21.49
N ARG A 176 -10.40 -10.26 21.82
CA ARG A 176 -11.34 -11.08 21.07
C ARG A 176 -12.76 -10.56 21.27
N ILE A 177 -13.52 -10.36 20.19
CA ILE A 177 -14.93 -9.92 20.26
C ILE A 177 -15.91 -11.04 19.99
N ASP A 178 -15.52 -12.05 19.22
CA ASP A 178 -16.27 -13.29 18.99
C ASP A 178 -15.31 -14.44 18.60
N ASP A 179 -15.84 -15.55 18.09
CA ASP A 179 -15.03 -16.75 17.78
C ASP A 179 -13.99 -16.54 16.68
N LYS A 180 -14.10 -15.48 15.87
CA LYS A 180 -13.26 -15.26 14.68
C LYS A 180 -12.68 -13.87 14.59
N HIS A 181 -13.16 -12.91 15.39
CA HIS A 181 -12.80 -11.51 15.21
C HIS A 181 -12.12 -10.94 16.46
N TYR A 182 -11.12 -10.14 16.18
CA TYR A 182 -10.35 -9.36 17.14
C TYR A 182 -10.42 -7.89 16.79
N VAL A 183 -10.34 -7.03 17.80
CA VAL A 183 -10.19 -5.59 17.62
C VAL A 183 -8.97 -5.12 18.41
N TYR A 184 -8.30 -4.11 17.90
CA TYR A 184 -7.20 -3.45 18.58
C TYR A 184 -7.66 -2.94 19.96
N ASP A 185 -6.90 -3.28 20.97
CA ASP A 185 -7.09 -2.85 22.35
C ASP A 185 -5.71 -2.71 23.00
N PRO A 186 -5.25 -1.48 23.33
CA PRO A 186 -3.92 -1.30 23.91
C PRO A 186 -3.72 -1.99 25.26
N ALA A 187 -4.82 -2.33 25.96
CA ALA A 187 -4.79 -3.13 27.19
C ALA A 187 -5.01 -4.63 26.94
N GLY A 188 -5.22 -5.03 25.70
CA GLY A 188 -5.46 -6.43 25.32
C GLY A 188 -4.19 -7.26 25.29
N GLU A 189 -4.36 -8.56 25.06
CA GLU A 189 -3.25 -9.49 24.88
C GLU A 189 -2.51 -9.22 23.57
N LEU A 190 -1.21 -9.56 23.54
CA LEU A 190 -0.43 -9.49 22.31
C LEU A 190 -0.76 -10.70 21.44
N VAL A 191 -1.39 -10.47 20.28
CA VAL A 191 -1.91 -11.49 19.37
C VAL A 191 -1.18 -11.41 18.03
N THR A 192 -0.76 -12.57 17.51
CA THR A 192 -0.14 -12.64 16.17
C THR A 192 -1.20 -12.77 15.09
N PHE A 193 -1.19 -11.81 14.15
CA PHE A 193 -2.04 -11.79 12.95
C PHE A 193 -1.22 -12.18 11.71
N ALA A 194 -1.61 -13.26 11.07
CA ALA A 194 -1.06 -13.76 9.81
C ALA A 194 -2.04 -14.75 9.17
N ASN A 195 -1.87 -15.07 7.89
CA ASN A 195 -2.80 -15.96 7.16
C ASN A 195 -3.01 -17.35 7.78
N HIS A 196 -2.04 -17.87 8.52
CA HIS A 196 -2.07 -19.24 9.05
C HIS A 196 -2.06 -19.27 10.59
N THR A 197 -2.39 -18.18 11.25
CA THR A 197 -2.55 -18.14 12.71
C THR A 197 -4.00 -18.34 13.13
N PRO A 198 -4.27 -18.77 14.38
CA PRO A 198 -5.64 -18.91 14.89
C PRO A 198 -6.46 -17.61 14.84
N ALA A 199 -5.80 -16.44 14.99
CA ALA A 199 -6.46 -15.15 14.89
C ALA A 199 -6.76 -14.74 13.45
N GLY A 200 -6.16 -15.42 12.46
CA GLY A 200 -6.25 -15.03 11.06
C GLY A 200 -5.45 -13.76 10.73
N PRO A 201 -5.63 -13.21 9.54
CA PRO A 201 -4.82 -12.07 9.08
C PRO A 201 -5.34 -10.70 9.54
N THR A 202 -6.54 -10.59 10.08
CA THR A 202 -7.25 -9.31 10.26
C THR A 202 -7.39 -8.93 11.72
N CYS A 203 -7.00 -7.70 12.05
CA CYS A 203 -7.30 -7.03 13.31
C CYS A 203 -8.18 -5.79 13.03
N GLY A 204 -9.36 -5.75 13.63
CA GLY A 204 -10.25 -4.61 13.59
C GLY A 204 -9.65 -3.40 14.30
N ARG A 205 -10.07 -2.21 13.90
CA ARG A 205 -9.65 -0.95 14.52
C ARG A 205 -10.39 -0.65 15.81
N THR A 206 -9.89 0.31 16.57
CA THR A 206 -10.58 0.89 17.73
C THR A 206 -11.18 2.25 17.41
N GLY A 207 -11.94 2.82 18.33
CA GLY A 207 -12.39 4.21 18.32
C GLY A 207 -13.58 4.55 17.44
N GLY A 208 -14.24 3.57 16.82
CA GLY A 208 -15.41 3.83 15.97
C GLY A 208 -15.08 4.26 14.55
N GLU A 209 -16.03 4.92 13.85
CA GLU A 209 -15.85 5.39 12.48
C GLU A 209 -15.18 6.77 12.48
N HIS A 210 -14.06 6.86 11.75
CA HIS A 210 -13.31 8.11 11.59
C HIS A 210 -13.22 8.56 10.13
N GLU A 211 -13.81 7.80 9.20
CA GLU A 211 -13.86 8.14 7.78
C GLU A 211 -14.90 9.25 7.55
N ASN A 212 -14.53 10.26 6.77
CA ASN A 212 -15.47 11.27 6.30
C ASN A 212 -16.46 10.65 5.30
N PRO A 213 -17.65 11.23 5.13
CA PRO A 213 -18.64 10.76 4.17
C PRO A 213 -18.08 10.54 2.77
N ALA A 214 -18.66 9.59 2.04
CA ALA A 214 -18.28 9.32 0.65
C ALA A 214 -18.35 10.59 -0.20
N GLY A 215 -17.29 10.85 -0.96
CA GLY A 215 -17.13 12.07 -1.75
C GLY A 215 -16.33 13.18 -1.05
N GLU A 216 -15.95 13.00 0.20
CA GLU A 216 -15.03 13.86 0.91
C GLU A 216 -13.62 13.26 0.98
N TRP A 217 -12.60 14.12 1.16
CA TRP A 217 -11.22 13.68 1.34
C TRP A 217 -10.97 13.21 2.76
N ASN A 218 -10.31 12.08 2.88
CA ASN A 218 -9.81 11.52 4.12
C ASN A 218 -8.29 11.63 4.17
N THR A 219 -7.75 11.96 5.32
CA THR A 219 -6.30 12.00 5.56
C THR A 219 -5.89 10.76 6.33
N LEU A 220 -4.92 10.01 5.78
CA LEU A 220 -4.29 8.90 6.46
C LEU A 220 -2.83 9.22 6.76
N GLU A 221 -2.39 8.77 7.94
CA GLU A 221 -0.99 8.83 8.32
C GLU A 221 -0.51 7.45 8.75
N LEU A 222 0.70 7.10 8.34
CA LEU A 222 1.37 5.87 8.73
C LEU A 222 2.75 6.24 9.27
N ILE A 223 3.00 5.88 10.52
CA ILE A 223 4.25 6.14 11.23
C ILE A 223 4.90 4.80 11.50
N CYS A 224 6.10 4.56 10.96
CA CYS A 224 6.84 3.31 11.14
C CYS A 224 8.25 3.61 11.65
N VAL A 225 8.63 2.97 12.77
CA VAL A 225 9.98 3.03 13.34
C VAL A 225 10.39 1.63 13.79
N GLY A 226 11.46 1.10 13.20
CA GLY A 226 11.82 -0.30 13.41
C GLY A 226 10.69 -1.23 12.96
N ASP A 227 10.22 -2.08 13.85
CA ASP A 227 9.11 -3.03 13.64
C ASP A 227 7.77 -2.55 14.22
N GLU A 228 7.71 -1.32 14.71
CA GLU A 228 6.48 -0.68 15.16
C GLU A 228 5.86 0.20 14.06
N CYS A 229 4.54 0.10 13.88
CA CYS A 229 3.81 0.96 12.96
C CYS A 229 2.50 1.46 13.60
N ILE A 230 2.12 2.70 13.28
CA ILE A 230 0.91 3.34 13.80
C ILE A 230 0.05 3.78 12.62
N GLN A 231 -1.22 3.38 12.61
CA GLN A 231 -2.21 3.77 11.62
C GLN A 231 -3.12 4.87 12.19
N VAL A 232 -3.27 5.97 11.42
CA VAL A 232 -4.04 7.15 11.83
C VAL A 232 -5.02 7.53 10.72
N VAL A 233 -6.29 7.68 11.06
CA VAL A 233 -7.36 8.13 10.17
C VAL A 233 -7.91 9.45 10.66
N ASN A 234 -7.83 10.50 9.85
CA ASN A 234 -8.32 11.84 10.16
C ASN A 234 -7.89 12.34 11.56
N GLY A 235 -6.61 12.10 11.92
CA GLY A 235 -6.03 12.50 13.20
C GLY A 235 -6.30 11.55 14.37
N HIS A 236 -7.01 10.44 14.17
CA HIS A 236 -7.30 9.45 15.20
C HIS A 236 -6.44 8.20 15.01
N VAL A 237 -5.67 7.81 16.02
CA VAL A 237 -4.95 6.54 16.03
C VAL A 237 -5.97 5.40 16.07
N THR A 238 -5.97 4.56 15.05
CA THR A 238 -6.92 3.44 14.92
C THR A 238 -6.32 2.10 15.30
N LEU A 239 -4.99 1.95 15.13
CA LEU A 239 -4.29 0.70 15.40
C LEU A 239 -2.79 0.93 15.53
N ARG A 240 -2.13 0.09 16.36
CA ARG A 240 -0.67 -0.01 16.49
C ARG A 240 -0.22 -1.43 16.24
N VAL A 241 0.77 -1.58 15.38
CA VAL A 241 1.53 -2.81 15.19
C VAL A 241 2.68 -2.79 16.17
N ALA A 242 2.80 -3.82 17.02
CA ALA A 242 3.89 -3.93 17.99
C ALA A 242 5.13 -4.64 17.41
N ALA A 243 4.94 -5.57 16.46
CA ALA A 243 6.04 -6.27 15.80
C ALA A 243 5.66 -6.61 14.35
N SER A 244 6.22 -5.85 13.42
CA SER A 244 6.10 -6.08 11.98
C SER A 244 7.06 -7.18 11.55
N ARG A 245 6.56 -8.22 10.89
CA ARG A 245 7.32 -9.43 10.53
C ARG A 245 6.91 -9.98 9.18
N GLN A 246 7.76 -10.84 8.62
CA GLN A 246 7.45 -11.67 7.46
C GLN A 246 7.81 -13.13 7.74
N VAL A 247 7.13 -14.03 7.04
CA VAL A 247 7.43 -15.45 7.04
C VAL A 247 8.71 -15.70 6.24
N SER A 248 9.66 -16.41 6.82
CA SER A 248 10.90 -16.86 6.17
C SER A 248 11.09 -18.35 6.47
N GLY A 249 10.72 -19.21 5.52
CA GLY A 249 10.64 -20.65 5.75
C GLY A 249 9.61 -20.97 6.84
N THR A 250 10.06 -21.53 7.97
CA THR A 250 9.22 -21.85 9.15
C THR A 250 9.28 -20.79 10.24
N ASN A 251 10.04 -19.71 10.04
CA ASN A 251 10.28 -18.69 11.05
C ASN A 251 9.66 -17.36 10.66
N PHE A 252 9.49 -16.48 11.64
CA PHE A 252 9.23 -15.06 11.42
C PHE A 252 10.54 -14.27 11.55
N VAL A 253 10.74 -13.31 10.65
CA VAL A 253 11.84 -12.35 10.71
C VAL A 253 11.28 -10.92 10.65
N PRO A 254 11.95 -9.92 11.28
CA PRO A 254 11.48 -8.54 11.23
C PRO A 254 11.26 -8.06 9.78
N LEU A 255 10.19 -7.29 9.56
CA LEU A 255 9.85 -6.63 8.32
C LEU A 255 9.78 -5.12 8.57
N THR A 256 10.94 -4.46 8.51
CA THR A 256 11.08 -3.05 8.91
C THR A 256 11.23 -2.11 7.71
N LYS A 257 11.23 -2.66 6.50
CA LYS A 257 11.45 -1.94 5.24
C LYS A 257 10.70 -2.57 4.09
N GLY A 258 10.20 -1.76 3.17
CA GLY A 258 9.60 -2.24 1.94
C GLY A 258 9.03 -1.12 1.08
N ARG A 259 8.42 -1.50 -0.04
CA ARG A 259 7.73 -0.60 -0.95
C ARG A 259 6.39 -0.17 -0.34
N LEU A 260 5.81 0.88 -0.90
CA LEU A 260 4.48 1.39 -0.58
C LEU A 260 3.59 1.22 -1.80
N GLU A 261 2.37 0.67 -1.64
CA GLU A 261 1.49 0.36 -2.77
C GLU A 261 0.07 0.87 -2.53
N LEU A 262 -0.48 1.59 -3.50
CA LEU A 262 -1.88 1.97 -3.57
C LEU A 262 -2.67 0.81 -4.18
N GLN A 263 -3.56 0.20 -3.41
CA GLN A 263 -4.30 -0.99 -3.84
C GLN A 263 -5.53 -0.63 -4.68
N MET A 264 -5.74 -1.33 -5.78
CA MET A 264 -6.97 -1.28 -6.57
C MET A 264 -7.76 -2.58 -6.44
N GLU A 265 -8.97 -2.53 -5.86
CA GLU A 265 -9.77 -3.72 -5.55
C GLU A 265 -11.22 -3.70 -6.10
N GLY A 266 -11.48 -2.93 -7.12
CA GLY A 266 -12.75 -2.98 -7.85
C GLY A 266 -13.68 -1.79 -7.61
N TRP A 267 -13.22 -0.75 -6.91
CA TRP A 267 -13.91 0.53 -6.76
C TRP A 267 -13.01 1.67 -7.22
N GLU A 268 -13.64 2.73 -7.71
CA GLU A 268 -12.90 3.94 -8.05
C GLU A 268 -12.47 4.67 -6.80
N ILE A 269 -11.19 5.05 -6.75
CA ILE A 269 -10.59 5.78 -5.64
C ILE A 269 -9.53 6.74 -6.16
N TYR A 270 -9.38 7.87 -5.50
CA TYR A 270 -8.38 8.89 -5.78
C TYR A 270 -7.43 9.04 -4.62
N PHE A 271 -6.14 9.25 -4.93
CA PHE A 271 -5.08 9.53 -3.94
C PHE A 271 -4.36 10.81 -4.30
N ARG A 272 -4.07 11.65 -3.33
CA ARG A 272 -3.29 12.89 -3.52
C ARG A 272 -2.49 13.25 -2.28
N ASP A 273 -1.65 14.28 -2.37
CA ASP A 273 -0.83 14.82 -1.28
C ASP A 273 -0.02 13.71 -0.57
N ILE A 274 0.53 12.79 -1.38
CA ILE A 274 1.31 11.67 -0.89
C ILE A 274 2.71 12.17 -0.58
N ARG A 275 3.06 12.29 0.69
CA ARG A 275 4.33 12.82 1.15
C ARG A 275 4.89 12.01 2.31
N ILE A 276 6.22 11.96 2.38
CA ILE A 276 6.96 11.18 3.36
C ILE A 276 8.09 12.02 3.96
N ARG A 277 8.41 11.75 5.22
CA ARG A 277 9.62 12.22 5.87
C ARG A 277 10.32 11.08 6.60
N ALA A 278 11.64 11.06 6.63
CA ALA A 278 12.39 10.16 7.48
C ALA A 278 12.27 10.61 8.95
N ILE A 279 12.14 9.65 9.86
CA ILE A 279 12.08 9.89 11.30
C ILE A 279 12.98 8.90 12.02
N LYS A 280 13.45 9.22 13.23
CA LYS A 280 14.28 8.33 14.07
C LYS A 280 13.49 7.75 15.24
N GLU A 281 12.43 8.42 15.62
CA GLU A 281 11.56 8.05 16.73
C GLU A 281 10.11 8.39 16.40
N ILE A 282 9.19 7.74 17.10
CA ILE A 282 7.77 8.03 16.96
C ILE A 282 7.53 9.45 17.47
N PRO A 283 6.90 10.35 16.67
CA PRO A 283 6.59 11.70 17.09
C PRO A 283 5.76 11.74 18.39
N ALA A 284 6.04 12.70 19.27
CA ALA A 284 5.48 12.76 20.62
C ALA A 284 3.94 12.74 20.64
N GLU A 285 3.30 13.36 19.64
CA GLU A 285 1.83 13.35 19.47
C GLU A 285 1.25 11.95 19.25
N PHE A 286 2.07 10.98 18.83
CA PHE A 286 1.68 9.58 18.64
C PHE A 286 2.31 8.63 19.66
N ALA A 287 3.19 9.12 20.56
CA ALA A 287 3.93 8.25 21.48
C ALA A 287 3.06 7.73 22.64
N ALA A 288 2.06 8.51 23.06
CA ALA A 288 1.20 8.15 24.18
C ALA A 288 -0.14 7.61 23.67
N HIS A 289 -0.35 6.31 23.78
CA HIS A 289 -1.67 5.67 23.93
C HIS A 289 -1.53 4.17 24.07
#